data_4d2a57f9f568620fb38d4df58d6af70b
#
_entry.id   4d2a57f9f568620fb38d4df58d6af70b
#
_cell.length_a   1.000
_cell.length_b   1.000
_cell.length_c   1.000
_cell.angle_alpha   90.00
_cell.angle_beta   90.00
_cell.angle_gamma   90.00
#
_symmetry.space_group_name_H-M   'P 1'
#
loop_
_entity.id
_entity.type
_entity.pdbx_description
1 polymer ?
#
loop_
_entity_poly.entity_id
_entity_poly.type
_entity_poly.pdbx_seq_one_letter_code
_entity_poly.pdbx_strand_id
1 'polypeptide(L)'
;MDKKSTKCPFCDKTYTRASSLEKHTITCQYLNKSKKDKKIEEEETANLPTYKELVAIVQEFALKCAKMEEKMALMEKWVETKKKKINVVQWLNANVVPEINYSTWVKQLKITQQHIKYLFDNSIIDTVSFVFEENIKLSTSATSIAMPNPNNPIPIYSFNQKSNNFYIFDLGEWRELVFTDLAYLFKQLQNKLLLEMNQWRTENLEQINRSDKISELYNKNMIKLMNISFVQDATFSKMKTNMYNSLKVDIKHLIEFEFEF
;
A
#
# COMPACT_ATOMS: atom_id res chain seq x y z
N MET A 1 -43.97 5.91 -7.47
CA MET A 1 -43.67 5.10 -6.25
C MET A 1 -44.73 4.01 -6.17
N ASP A 2 -44.41 2.82 -6.67
CA ASP A 2 -45.35 1.69 -6.69
C ASP A 2 -45.55 1.20 -5.25
N LYS A 3 -46.80 1.24 -4.79
CA LYS A 3 -47.17 0.63 -3.51
C LYS A 3 -46.93 -0.88 -3.61
N LYS A 4 -45.86 -1.40 -2.99
CA LYS A 4 -45.65 -2.84 -2.87
C LYS A 4 -46.92 -3.47 -2.30
N SER A 5 -47.51 -4.40 -3.05
CA SER A 5 -48.68 -5.17 -2.65
C SER A 5 -48.39 -5.87 -1.31
N THR A 6 -49.25 -5.61 -0.32
CA THR A 6 -49.21 -6.26 0.99
C THR A 6 -50.14 -7.49 1.08
N LYS A 7 -50.64 -7.96 -0.08
CA LYS A 7 -51.49 -9.14 -0.19
C LYS A 7 -50.76 -10.36 -0.67
N CYS A 8 -51.08 -11.53 -0.09
CA CYS A 8 -50.59 -12.80 -0.57
C CYS A 8 -51.28 -13.17 -1.92
N PRO A 9 -50.52 -13.52 -2.97
CA PRO A 9 -51.08 -13.88 -4.29
C PRO A 9 -51.84 -15.21 -4.31
N PHE A 10 -51.68 -16.06 -3.28
CA PHE A 10 -52.29 -17.40 -3.21
C PHE A 10 -53.59 -17.48 -2.36
N CYS A 11 -53.78 -16.60 -1.39
CA CYS A 11 -54.91 -16.65 -0.49
C CYS A 11 -55.54 -15.28 -0.16
N ASP A 12 -55.08 -14.21 -0.81
CA ASP A 12 -55.55 -12.82 -0.67
C ASP A 12 -55.45 -12.21 0.74
N LYS A 13 -54.85 -12.89 1.71
CA LYS A 13 -54.58 -12.33 3.05
C LYS A 13 -53.64 -11.14 2.98
N THR A 14 -53.98 -10.08 3.72
CA THR A 14 -53.18 -8.85 3.82
C THR A 14 -52.31 -8.87 5.04
N TYR A 15 -51.09 -8.34 4.89
CA TYR A 15 -50.08 -8.26 5.95
C TYR A 15 -49.59 -6.83 6.13
N THR A 16 -49.35 -6.43 7.36
CA THR A 16 -48.86 -5.09 7.69
C THR A 16 -47.37 -4.93 7.47
N ARG A 17 -46.58 -6.05 7.46
CA ARG A 17 -45.13 -6.06 7.29
C ARG A 17 -44.75 -6.94 6.09
N ALA A 18 -43.83 -6.45 5.25
CA ALA A 18 -43.34 -7.16 4.07
C ALA A 18 -42.68 -8.51 4.44
N SER A 19 -41.88 -8.56 5.52
CA SER A 19 -41.25 -9.80 5.98
C SER A 19 -42.22 -10.87 6.46
N SER A 20 -43.38 -10.46 7.00
CA SER A 20 -44.44 -11.39 7.41
C SER A 20 -45.20 -11.93 6.19
N LEU A 21 -45.42 -11.08 5.16
CA LEU A 21 -45.97 -11.48 3.89
C LEU A 21 -45.06 -12.50 3.19
N GLU A 22 -43.76 -12.24 3.13
CA GLU A 22 -42.79 -13.12 2.46
C GLU A 22 -42.75 -14.52 3.09
N LYS A 23 -42.65 -14.62 4.42
CA LYS A 23 -42.72 -15.89 5.15
C LYS A 23 -44.03 -16.64 4.91
N HIS A 24 -45.19 -15.90 4.96
CA HIS A 24 -46.47 -16.51 4.68
C HIS A 24 -46.61 -16.95 3.24
N THR A 25 -46.07 -16.20 2.27
CA THR A 25 -46.20 -16.53 0.84
C THR A 25 -45.54 -17.86 0.53
N ILE A 26 -44.32 -18.12 1.08
CA ILE A 26 -43.63 -19.39 0.93
C ILE A 26 -44.46 -20.55 1.46
N THR A 27 -45.02 -20.42 2.68
CA THR A 27 -45.86 -21.47 3.28
C THR A 27 -47.16 -21.65 2.52
N CYS A 28 -47.80 -20.56 2.07
CA CYS A 28 -49.06 -20.56 1.35
C CYS A 28 -48.91 -21.18 -0.06
N GLN A 29 -47.82 -20.88 -0.74
CA GLN A 29 -47.45 -21.49 -2.00
C GLN A 29 -47.36 -23.01 -1.91
N TYR A 30 -46.63 -23.50 -0.85
CA TYR A 30 -46.49 -24.94 -0.60
C TYR A 30 -47.83 -25.63 -0.29
N LEU A 31 -48.66 -25.00 0.54
CA LEU A 31 -49.99 -25.56 0.90
C LEU A 31 -50.96 -25.63 -0.26
N ASN A 32 -50.87 -24.68 -1.23
CA ASN A 32 -51.75 -24.62 -2.40
C ASN A 32 -51.21 -25.40 -3.61
N LYS A 33 -50.05 -26.06 -3.51
CA LYS A 33 -49.56 -26.98 -4.54
C LYS A 33 -50.50 -28.17 -4.71
N SER A 34 -50.66 -28.61 -5.98
CA SER A 34 -51.46 -29.76 -6.26
C SER A 34 -50.86 -31.05 -5.64
N LYS A 35 -51.72 -32.08 -5.42
CA LYS A 35 -51.21 -33.36 -4.90
C LYS A 35 -50.20 -34.02 -5.83
N LYS A 36 -50.24 -33.73 -7.15
CA LYS A 36 -49.24 -34.23 -8.13
C LYS A 36 -47.91 -33.52 -7.97
N ASP A 37 -47.93 -32.21 -7.83
CA ASP A 37 -46.70 -31.42 -7.70
C ASP A 37 -45.98 -31.73 -6.37
N LYS A 38 -46.72 -31.99 -5.29
CA LYS A 38 -46.16 -32.43 -4.00
C LYS A 38 -45.49 -33.81 -4.10
N LYS A 39 -46.10 -34.77 -4.84
CA LYS A 39 -45.48 -36.07 -5.06
C LYS A 39 -44.19 -35.97 -5.88
N ILE A 40 -44.11 -35.13 -6.91
CA ILE A 40 -42.94 -34.93 -7.72
C ILE A 40 -41.80 -34.33 -6.84
N GLU A 41 -42.12 -33.34 -6.00
CA GLU A 41 -41.11 -32.79 -5.06
C GLU A 41 -40.68 -33.80 -3.99
N GLU A 42 -41.57 -34.67 -3.51
CA GLU A 42 -41.21 -35.75 -2.56
C GLU A 42 -40.31 -36.80 -3.23
N GLU A 43 -40.51 -37.09 -4.51
CA GLU A 43 -39.63 -38.00 -5.26
C GLU A 43 -38.28 -37.35 -5.58
N GLU A 44 -38.25 -36.07 -5.91
CA GLU A 44 -36.99 -35.32 -6.13
C GLU A 44 -36.20 -35.12 -4.83
N THR A 45 -36.87 -35.00 -3.69
CA THR A 45 -36.23 -34.82 -2.38
C THR A 45 -35.88 -36.13 -1.68
N ALA A 46 -36.29 -37.32 -2.27
CA ALA A 46 -36.01 -38.63 -1.70
C ALA A 46 -34.50 -38.95 -1.52
N ASN A 47 -33.65 -38.23 -2.28
CA ASN A 47 -32.18 -38.33 -2.18
C ASN A 47 -31.53 -37.22 -1.34
N LEU A 48 -32.32 -36.32 -0.75
CA LEU A 48 -31.79 -35.29 0.14
C LEU A 48 -31.69 -35.81 1.57
N PRO A 49 -30.59 -35.48 2.28
CA PRO A 49 -30.44 -35.88 3.67
C PRO A 49 -31.59 -35.32 4.53
N THR A 50 -32.08 -36.12 5.43
CA THR A 50 -33.12 -35.72 6.39
C THR A 50 -32.61 -34.62 7.28
N TYR A 51 -33.51 -33.86 7.91
CA TYR A 51 -33.14 -32.79 8.86
C TYR A 51 -32.18 -33.28 9.95
N LYS A 52 -32.40 -34.50 10.47
CA LYS A 52 -31.49 -35.13 11.45
C LYS A 52 -30.09 -35.38 10.89
N GLU A 53 -30.00 -35.87 9.66
CA GLU A 53 -28.72 -36.11 8.98
C GLU A 53 -28.02 -34.76 8.68
N LEU A 54 -28.73 -33.75 8.23
CA LEU A 54 -28.20 -32.41 8.04
C LEU A 54 -27.64 -31.83 9.35
N VAL A 55 -28.35 -31.95 10.47
CA VAL A 55 -27.87 -31.50 11.77
C VAL A 55 -26.60 -32.27 12.18
N ALA A 56 -26.59 -33.59 11.97
CA ALA A 56 -25.41 -34.42 12.25
C ALA A 56 -24.20 -34.00 11.38
N ILE A 57 -24.40 -33.76 10.09
CA ILE A 57 -23.35 -33.27 9.17
C ILE A 57 -22.82 -31.91 9.63
N VAL A 58 -23.71 -30.98 9.99
CA VAL A 58 -23.30 -29.63 10.47
C VAL A 58 -22.51 -29.75 11.78
N GLN A 59 -22.93 -30.59 12.70
CA GLN A 59 -22.20 -30.85 13.95
C GLN A 59 -20.82 -31.47 13.70
N GLU A 60 -20.73 -32.43 12.79
CA GLU A 60 -19.44 -33.02 12.40
C GLU A 60 -18.51 -31.99 11.75
N PHE A 61 -19.07 -31.15 10.87
CA PHE A 61 -18.32 -30.04 10.26
C PHE A 61 -17.82 -29.05 11.30
N ALA A 62 -18.67 -28.64 12.24
CA ALA A 62 -18.29 -27.74 13.33
C ALA A 62 -17.14 -28.31 14.17
N LEU A 63 -17.20 -29.61 14.50
CA LEU A 63 -16.12 -30.29 15.22
C LEU A 63 -14.82 -30.38 14.40
N LYS A 64 -14.92 -30.60 13.08
CA LYS A 64 -13.75 -30.57 12.18
C LYS A 64 -13.14 -29.19 12.07
N CYS A 65 -13.97 -28.13 11.97
CA CYS A 65 -13.52 -26.75 11.97
C CYS A 65 -12.77 -26.40 13.26
N ALA A 66 -13.36 -26.70 14.42
CA ALA A 66 -12.73 -26.45 15.72
C ALA A 66 -11.37 -27.17 15.86
N LYS A 67 -11.28 -28.44 15.42
CA LYS A 67 -10.00 -29.18 15.40
C LYS A 67 -8.99 -28.58 14.41
N MET A 68 -9.43 -28.02 13.27
CA MET A 68 -8.54 -27.35 12.33
C MET A 68 -8.04 -26.02 12.92
N GLU A 69 -8.90 -25.26 13.56
CA GLU A 69 -8.52 -24.01 14.26
C GLU A 69 -7.50 -24.25 15.37
N GLU A 70 -7.70 -25.30 16.19
CA GLU A 70 -6.73 -25.71 17.20
C GLU A 70 -5.37 -26.09 16.61
N LYS A 71 -5.38 -26.88 15.51
CA LYS A 71 -4.15 -27.24 14.81
C LYS A 71 -3.46 -26.02 14.20
N MET A 72 -4.20 -25.08 13.63
CA MET A 72 -3.65 -23.84 13.09
C MET A 72 -3.00 -23.01 14.21
N ALA A 73 -3.65 -22.85 15.35
CA ALA A 73 -3.09 -22.13 16.49
C ALA A 73 -1.80 -22.80 17.02
N LEU A 74 -1.76 -24.14 17.07
CA LEU A 74 -0.55 -24.87 17.43
C LEU A 74 0.57 -24.72 16.40
N MET A 75 0.24 -24.70 15.10
CA MET A 75 1.21 -24.48 14.04
C MET A 75 1.75 -23.05 14.06
N GLU A 76 0.90 -22.04 14.27
CA GLU A 76 1.31 -20.65 14.44
C GLU A 76 2.28 -20.49 15.61
N LYS A 77 1.93 -21.06 16.77
CA LYS A 77 2.80 -21.06 17.95
C LYS A 77 4.13 -21.79 17.69
N TRP A 78 4.09 -22.90 16.94
CA TRP A 78 5.31 -23.64 16.58
C TRP A 78 6.18 -22.84 15.61
N VAL A 79 5.58 -22.14 14.63
CA VAL A 79 6.29 -21.25 13.69
C VAL A 79 6.93 -20.10 14.45
N GLU A 80 6.19 -19.47 15.39
CA GLU A 80 6.75 -18.38 16.22
C GLU A 80 7.96 -18.82 17.04
N THR A 81 7.90 -20.02 17.65
CA THR A 81 9.02 -20.56 18.44
C THR A 81 10.21 -20.99 17.59
N LYS A 82 10.03 -21.19 16.28
CA LYS A 82 11.10 -21.59 15.35
C LYS A 82 11.66 -20.42 14.52
N LYS A 83 11.06 -19.23 14.61
CA LYS A 83 11.58 -18.05 13.92
C LYS A 83 13.01 -17.76 14.38
N LYS A 84 13.90 -17.58 13.41
CA LYS A 84 15.27 -17.15 13.69
C LYS A 84 15.25 -15.65 13.98
N LYS A 85 15.68 -15.27 15.17
CA LYS A 85 15.92 -13.85 15.48
C LYS A 85 17.12 -13.37 14.68
N ILE A 86 16.93 -12.34 13.88
CA ILE A 86 17.98 -11.76 13.05
C ILE A 86 17.84 -10.23 13.03
N ASN A 87 18.95 -9.55 13.15
CA ASN A 87 18.97 -8.11 12.96
C ASN A 87 18.74 -7.76 11.49
N VAL A 88 17.93 -6.73 11.23
CA VAL A 88 17.59 -6.28 9.86
C VAL A 88 18.85 -5.98 9.04
N VAL A 89 19.84 -5.33 9.61
CA VAL A 89 21.10 -5.02 8.91
C VAL A 89 21.85 -6.30 8.53
N GLN A 90 21.89 -7.30 9.41
CA GLN A 90 22.52 -8.59 9.11
C GLN A 90 21.77 -9.32 7.98
N TRP A 91 20.44 -9.28 8.00
CA TRP A 91 19.63 -9.89 6.95
C TRP A 91 19.85 -9.19 5.60
N LEU A 92 19.86 -7.84 5.58
CA LEU A 92 20.13 -7.07 4.37
C LEU A 92 21.52 -7.41 3.81
N ASN A 93 22.54 -7.47 4.64
CA ASN A 93 23.92 -7.81 4.22
C ASN A 93 24.04 -9.22 3.64
N ALA A 94 23.22 -10.16 4.12
CA ALA A 94 23.24 -11.54 3.63
C ALA A 94 22.44 -11.74 2.33
N ASN A 95 21.40 -10.94 2.09
CA ASN A 95 20.41 -11.23 1.05
C ASN A 95 20.28 -10.15 -0.03
N VAL A 96 20.78 -8.94 0.20
CA VAL A 96 20.53 -7.78 -0.69
C VAL A 96 21.84 -7.05 -0.96
N VAL A 97 22.38 -7.21 -2.16
CA VAL A 97 23.61 -6.53 -2.57
C VAL A 97 23.33 -5.61 -3.76
N PRO A 98 23.18 -4.30 -3.55
CA PRO A 98 23.01 -3.33 -4.62
C PRO A 98 24.27 -3.21 -5.50
N GLU A 99 24.08 -2.93 -6.80
CA GLU A 99 25.16 -2.69 -7.74
C GLU A 99 25.93 -1.39 -7.45
N ILE A 100 25.25 -0.41 -6.85
CA ILE A 100 25.83 0.91 -6.55
C ILE A 100 25.63 1.28 -5.07
N ASN A 101 26.58 2.02 -4.53
CA ASN A 101 26.50 2.58 -3.18
C ASN A 101 25.49 3.74 -3.11
N TYR A 102 24.97 3.99 -1.92
CA TYR A 102 24.03 5.10 -1.65
C TYR A 102 24.58 6.45 -2.11
N SER A 103 25.84 6.75 -1.82
CA SER A 103 26.49 7.99 -2.22
C SER A 103 26.56 8.18 -3.75
N THR A 104 26.78 7.10 -4.49
CA THR A 104 26.78 7.10 -5.96
C THR A 104 25.35 7.25 -6.49
N TRP A 105 24.38 6.53 -5.93
CA TRP A 105 22.98 6.63 -6.29
C TRP A 105 22.44 8.06 -6.10
N VAL A 106 22.75 8.72 -4.99
CA VAL A 106 22.36 10.12 -4.73
C VAL A 106 22.91 11.06 -5.81
N LYS A 107 24.16 10.83 -6.27
CA LYS A 107 24.75 11.61 -7.38
C LYS A 107 24.08 11.34 -8.72
N GLN A 108 23.49 10.17 -8.93
CA GLN A 108 22.82 9.79 -10.18
C GLN A 108 21.34 10.19 -10.25
N LEU A 109 20.74 10.66 -9.14
CA LEU A 109 19.36 11.14 -9.14
C LEU A 109 19.13 12.15 -10.26
N LYS A 110 18.08 11.94 -11.06
CA LYS A 110 17.75 12.77 -12.21
C LYS A 110 16.66 13.77 -11.85
N ILE A 111 16.89 15.01 -12.24
CA ILE A 111 15.87 16.07 -12.20
C ILE A 111 15.62 16.50 -13.63
N THR A 112 14.38 16.72 -13.98
CA THR A 112 13.93 17.06 -15.32
C THR A 112 13.11 18.35 -15.30
N GLN A 113 12.89 18.95 -16.45
CA GLN A 113 12.02 20.13 -16.59
C GLN A 113 10.59 19.89 -16.09
N GLN A 114 10.11 18.64 -16.07
CA GLN A 114 8.81 18.30 -15.51
C GLN A 114 8.78 18.59 -14.00
N HIS A 115 9.86 18.30 -13.29
CA HIS A 115 9.99 18.63 -11.88
C HIS A 115 10.01 20.15 -11.65
N ILE A 116 10.60 20.92 -12.55
CA ILE A 116 10.59 22.39 -12.45
C ILE A 116 9.18 22.95 -12.70
N LYS A 117 8.44 22.41 -13.66
CA LYS A 117 7.02 22.77 -13.85
C LYS A 117 6.19 22.44 -12.63
N TYR A 118 6.42 21.27 -12.04
CA TYR A 118 5.75 20.88 -10.80
C TYR A 118 6.09 21.83 -9.62
N LEU A 119 7.35 22.29 -9.53
CA LEU A 119 7.79 23.25 -8.51
C LEU A 119 7.07 24.61 -8.62
N PHE A 120 6.68 25.03 -9.81
CA PHE A 120 5.96 26.29 -9.97
C PHE A 120 4.57 26.28 -9.34
N ASP A 121 3.92 25.13 -9.34
CA ASP A 121 2.55 24.95 -8.86
C ASP A 121 2.48 24.40 -7.43
N ASN A 122 3.58 23.82 -6.91
CA ASN A 122 3.59 23.09 -5.65
C ASN A 122 4.66 23.62 -4.67
N SER A 123 4.66 23.07 -3.45
CA SER A 123 5.70 23.37 -2.48
C SER A 123 7.03 22.67 -2.84
N ILE A 124 8.15 23.22 -2.35
CA ILE A 124 9.47 22.59 -2.53
C ILE A 124 9.53 21.20 -1.89
N ILE A 125 8.87 21.02 -0.75
CA ILE A 125 8.82 19.74 -0.04
C ILE A 125 8.11 18.69 -0.91
N ASP A 126 6.97 19.05 -1.49
CA ASP A 126 6.21 18.16 -2.36
C ASP A 126 6.99 17.85 -3.66
N THR A 127 7.69 18.86 -4.19
CA THR A 127 8.56 18.69 -5.38
C THR A 127 9.71 17.73 -5.09
N VAL A 128 10.39 17.87 -3.95
CA VAL A 128 11.47 16.95 -3.57
C VAL A 128 10.94 15.53 -3.36
N SER A 129 9.76 15.39 -2.76
CA SER A 129 9.10 14.09 -2.61
C SER A 129 8.78 13.48 -3.98
N PHE A 130 8.25 14.26 -4.91
CA PHE A 130 7.94 13.81 -6.26
C PHE A 130 9.19 13.38 -7.03
N VAL A 131 10.26 14.18 -7.00
CA VAL A 131 11.58 13.83 -7.59
C VAL A 131 12.09 12.51 -7.02
N PHE A 132 11.98 12.33 -5.71
CA PHE A 132 12.45 11.14 -5.04
C PHE A 132 11.67 9.89 -5.47
N GLU A 133 10.34 9.98 -5.50
CA GLU A 133 9.46 8.89 -5.94
C GLU A 133 9.71 8.47 -7.40
N GLU A 134 9.88 9.44 -8.31
CA GLU A 134 10.19 9.12 -9.71
C GLU A 134 11.55 8.43 -9.85
N ASN A 135 12.57 8.89 -9.14
CA ASN A 135 13.88 8.26 -9.20
C ASN A 135 13.88 6.85 -8.60
N ILE A 136 13.07 6.58 -7.56
CA ILE A 136 12.87 5.21 -7.05
C ILE A 136 12.22 4.35 -8.12
N LYS A 137 11.11 4.80 -8.73
CA LYS A 137 10.41 4.06 -9.78
C LYS A 137 11.32 3.74 -10.98
N LEU A 138 12.18 4.68 -11.37
CA LEU A 138 13.18 4.47 -12.42
C LEU A 138 14.25 3.45 -12.03
N SER A 139 14.66 3.44 -10.78
CA SER A 139 15.64 2.49 -10.26
C SER A 139 15.07 1.08 -10.04
N THR A 140 13.76 0.99 -9.79
CA THR A 140 13.07 -0.27 -9.54
C THR A 140 12.26 -0.70 -10.75
N SER A 141 12.74 -1.01 -11.87
CA SER A 141 12.04 -1.38 -13.14
C SER A 141 10.74 -2.24 -12.98
N ALA A 142 10.08 -2.23 -11.83
CA ALA A 142 8.89 -2.99 -11.50
C ALA A 142 7.83 -2.16 -10.79
N THR A 143 6.59 -2.43 -11.10
CA THR A 143 5.34 -1.82 -10.65
C THR A 143 5.02 -1.97 -9.16
N SER A 144 5.87 -2.57 -8.34
CA SER A 144 5.64 -2.70 -6.89
C SER A 144 6.95 -2.73 -6.10
N ILE A 145 7.08 -1.83 -5.13
CA ILE A 145 8.10 -1.84 -4.06
C ILE A 145 7.70 -2.91 -3.02
N ALA A 146 7.29 -4.09 -3.47
CA ALA A 146 6.70 -5.07 -2.56
C ALA A 146 7.74 -5.88 -1.77
N MET A 147 9.01 -5.89 -2.23
CA MET A 147 10.15 -6.55 -1.55
C MET A 147 11.47 -5.92 -2.00
N PRO A 148 12.54 -5.99 -1.18
CA PRO A 148 13.89 -5.84 -1.68
C PRO A 148 14.07 -6.81 -2.84
N ASN A 149 14.01 -6.31 -4.07
CA ASN A 149 14.15 -7.16 -5.25
C ASN A 149 15.62 -7.64 -5.33
N PRO A 150 15.91 -8.93 -5.15
CA PRO A 150 17.29 -9.42 -5.24
C PRO A 150 17.90 -9.21 -6.63
N ASN A 151 17.08 -9.02 -7.67
CA ASN A 151 17.55 -8.86 -9.05
C ASN A 151 17.86 -7.40 -9.44
N ASN A 152 17.39 -6.42 -8.67
CA ASN A 152 17.71 -5.00 -8.87
C ASN A 152 17.46 -4.18 -7.58
N PRO A 153 18.30 -4.39 -6.55
CA PRO A 153 18.11 -3.72 -5.28
C PRO A 153 18.56 -2.25 -5.36
N ILE A 154 17.74 -1.35 -4.81
CA ILE A 154 18.13 0.04 -4.57
C ILE A 154 18.97 0.14 -3.30
N PRO A 155 19.91 1.10 -3.20
CA PRO A 155 20.81 1.21 -2.04
C PRO A 155 20.16 1.94 -0.85
N ILE A 156 18.85 1.94 -0.73
CA ILE A 156 18.10 2.52 0.40
C ILE A 156 16.80 1.78 0.62
N TYR A 157 16.52 1.40 1.87
CA TYR A 157 15.25 0.79 2.28
C TYR A 157 14.70 1.40 3.57
N SER A 158 13.41 1.28 3.76
CA SER A 158 12.75 1.46 5.05
C SER A 158 11.66 0.38 5.24
N PHE A 159 11.30 0.08 6.49
CA PHE A 159 10.40 -1.02 6.82
C PHE A 159 9.23 -0.52 7.67
N ASN A 160 8.03 -1.09 7.44
CA ASN A 160 6.83 -0.74 8.19
C ASN A 160 6.95 -0.95 9.70
N GLN A 161 7.81 -1.88 10.10
CA GLN A 161 7.99 -2.30 11.49
C GLN A 161 8.70 -1.25 12.34
N LYS A 162 9.51 -0.38 11.72
CA LYS A 162 10.19 0.74 12.41
C LYS A 162 9.97 2.03 11.63
N SER A 163 9.03 2.83 12.06
CA SER A 163 8.66 4.07 11.37
C SER A 163 9.81 5.08 11.31
N ASN A 164 9.92 5.77 10.18
CA ASN A 164 10.94 6.81 9.94
C ASN A 164 12.39 6.36 10.14
N ASN A 165 12.66 5.06 10.04
CA ASN A 165 14.01 4.51 10.03
C ASN A 165 14.39 4.05 8.62
N PHE A 166 15.64 4.31 8.21
CA PHE A 166 16.15 3.99 6.89
C PHE A 166 17.45 3.21 7.02
N TYR A 167 17.68 2.34 6.07
CA TYR A 167 18.90 1.56 5.91
C TYR A 167 19.50 1.89 4.55
N ILE A 168 20.79 2.12 4.50
CA ILE A 168 21.53 2.44 3.28
C ILE A 168 22.69 1.46 3.06
N PHE A 169 22.94 1.16 1.79
CA PHE A 169 24.11 0.39 1.38
C PHE A 169 25.23 1.35 0.99
N ASP A 170 26.27 1.39 1.78
CA ASP A 170 27.41 2.28 1.54
C ASP A 170 28.72 1.56 1.96
N LEU A 171 29.81 1.85 1.25
CA LEU A 171 31.11 1.20 1.48
C LEU A 171 31.08 -0.36 1.45
N GLY A 172 30.10 -0.95 0.77
CA GLY A 172 29.99 -2.39 0.62
C GLY A 172 29.15 -3.09 1.69
N GLU A 173 28.51 -2.36 2.60
CA GLU A 173 27.66 -2.90 3.66
C GLU A 173 26.42 -2.07 3.91
N TRP A 174 25.38 -2.71 4.47
CA TRP A 174 24.17 -2.05 4.95
C TRP A 174 24.39 -1.51 6.36
N ARG A 175 23.92 -0.28 6.58
CA ARG A 175 23.91 0.37 7.89
C ARG A 175 22.65 1.25 8.05
N GLU A 176 22.34 1.62 9.27
CA GLU A 176 21.33 2.65 9.49
C GLU A 176 21.79 3.99 8.91
N LEU A 177 20.82 4.71 8.31
CA LEU A 177 21.02 6.04 7.80
C LEU A 177 21.07 7.04 8.95
N VAL A 178 22.12 7.83 9.02
CA VAL A 178 22.28 8.90 9.99
C VAL A 178 21.85 10.26 9.42
N PHE A 179 21.69 11.23 10.32
CA PHE A 179 21.25 12.58 9.93
C PHE A 179 22.09 13.21 8.81
N THR A 180 23.40 13.02 8.86
CA THR A 180 24.33 13.57 7.85
C THR A 180 24.11 13.00 6.46
N ASP A 181 23.75 11.73 6.34
CA ASP A 181 23.44 11.09 5.05
C ASP A 181 22.19 11.67 4.41
N LEU A 182 21.15 11.91 5.22
CA LEU A 182 19.90 12.50 4.75
C LEU A 182 20.07 13.98 4.41
N ALA A 183 20.82 14.71 5.22
CA ALA A 183 21.18 16.10 4.92
C ALA A 183 21.97 16.22 3.61
N TYR A 184 22.89 15.27 3.36
CA TYR A 184 23.62 15.18 2.10
C TYR A 184 22.68 14.95 0.91
N LEU A 185 21.74 14.01 0.99
CA LEU A 185 20.73 13.76 -0.04
C LEU A 185 19.94 15.03 -0.37
N PHE A 186 19.40 15.70 0.64
CA PHE A 186 18.60 16.91 0.45
C PHE A 186 19.42 18.04 -0.17
N LYS A 187 20.68 18.19 0.24
CA LYS A 187 21.58 19.17 -0.34
C LYS A 187 21.87 18.87 -1.83
N GLN A 188 22.06 17.60 -2.20
CA GLN A 188 22.25 17.21 -3.58
C GLN A 188 21.01 17.48 -4.44
N LEU A 189 19.82 17.17 -3.91
CA LEU A 189 18.56 17.45 -4.59
C LEU A 189 18.34 18.96 -4.78
N GLN A 190 18.63 19.78 -3.75
CA GLN A 190 18.59 21.25 -3.87
C GLN A 190 19.51 21.77 -4.96
N ASN A 191 20.77 21.33 -4.96
CA ASN A 191 21.75 21.75 -5.97
C ASN A 191 21.30 21.40 -7.40
N LYS A 192 20.78 20.19 -7.58
CA LYS A 192 20.29 19.72 -8.88
C LYS A 192 19.04 20.48 -9.34
N LEU A 193 18.11 20.77 -8.41
CA LEU A 193 16.94 21.61 -8.71
C LEU A 193 17.36 23.02 -9.12
N LEU A 194 18.36 23.60 -8.46
CA LEU A 194 18.91 24.91 -8.82
C LEU A 194 19.55 24.89 -10.23
N LEU A 195 20.29 23.84 -10.56
CA LEU A 195 20.90 23.69 -11.89
C LEU A 195 19.82 23.57 -12.97
N GLU A 196 18.84 22.71 -12.77
CA GLU A 196 17.74 22.51 -13.72
C GLU A 196 16.87 23.77 -13.87
N MET A 197 16.65 24.51 -12.77
CA MET A 197 15.96 25.79 -12.79
C MET A 197 16.70 26.84 -13.62
N ASN A 198 18.03 26.88 -13.55
CA ASN A 198 18.85 27.76 -14.37
C ASN A 198 18.81 27.34 -15.86
N GLN A 199 18.82 26.06 -16.15
CA GLN A 199 18.66 25.55 -17.52
C GLN A 199 17.28 25.92 -18.06
N TRP A 200 16.21 25.71 -17.30
CA TRP A 200 14.85 26.12 -17.67
C TRP A 200 14.80 27.63 -18.00
N ARG A 201 15.47 28.49 -17.20
CA ARG A 201 15.58 29.91 -17.48
C ARG A 201 16.20 30.19 -18.85
N THR A 202 17.30 29.50 -19.15
CA THR A 202 18.02 29.70 -20.42
C THR A 202 17.14 29.34 -21.61
N GLU A 203 16.40 28.23 -21.50
CA GLU A 203 15.51 27.74 -22.56
C GLU A 203 14.24 28.59 -22.71
N ASN A 204 13.80 29.27 -21.66
CA ASN A 204 12.58 30.09 -21.63
C ASN A 204 12.88 31.61 -21.56
N LEU A 205 14.09 32.04 -21.89
CA LEU A 205 14.53 33.42 -21.71
C LEU A 205 13.63 34.43 -22.42
N GLU A 206 13.18 34.13 -23.62
CA GLU A 206 12.28 35.00 -24.39
C GLU A 206 10.91 35.15 -23.69
N GLN A 207 10.36 34.09 -23.12
CA GLN A 207 9.09 34.12 -22.41
C GLN A 207 9.19 34.91 -21.10
N ILE A 208 10.31 34.75 -20.39
CA ILE A 208 10.62 35.51 -19.19
C ILE A 208 10.70 37.00 -19.49
N ASN A 209 11.36 37.38 -20.60
CA ASN A 209 11.51 38.79 -20.98
C ASN A 209 10.21 39.42 -21.50
N ARG A 210 9.28 38.59 -22.03
CA ARG A 210 7.99 39.07 -22.57
C ARG A 210 6.87 39.13 -21.53
N SER A 211 7.03 38.46 -20.39
CA SER A 211 5.97 38.31 -19.39
C SER A 211 6.49 38.53 -17.97
N ASP A 212 6.11 39.62 -17.37
CA ASP A 212 6.43 39.96 -15.97
C ASP A 212 5.94 38.85 -15.03
N LYS A 213 4.77 38.25 -15.31
CA LYS A 213 4.21 37.16 -14.51
C LYS A 213 5.12 35.91 -14.49
N ILE A 214 5.70 35.54 -15.62
CA ILE A 214 6.62 34.38 -15.71
C ILE A 214 7.94 34.73 -15.02
N SER A 215 8.45 35.94 -15.22
CA SER A 215 9.65 36.44 -14.53
C SER A 215 9.49 36.45 -13.02
N GLU A 216 8.35 36.93 -12.51
CA GLU A 216 8.05 36.95 -11.08
C GLU A 216 7.94 35.51 -10.52
N LEU A 217 7.24 34.62 -11.22
CA LEU A 217 7.10 33.21 -10.83
C LEU A 217 8.46 32.52 -10.73
N TYR A 218 9.33 32.69 -11.73
CA TYR A 218 10.69 32.18 -11.71
C TYR A 218 11.48 32.71 -10.52
N ASN A 219 11.53 34.04 -10.35
CA ASN A 219 12.31 34.67 -9.28
C ASN A 219 11.81 34.25 -7.89
N LYS A 220 10.51 34.20 -7.69
CA LYS A 220 9.90 33.75 -6.42
C LYS A 220 10.32 32.32 -6.05
N ASN A 221 10.28 31.39 -7.00
CA ASN A 221 10.64 30.01 -6.73
C ASN A 221 12.16 29.82 -6.61
N MET A 222 12.97 30.56 -7.37
CA MET A 222 14.42 30.58 -7.24
C MET A 222 14.83 31.05 -5.84
N ILE A 223 14.27 32.17 -5.37
CA ILE A 223 14.56 32.72 -4.03
C ILE A 223 14.14 31.71 -2.93
N LYS A 224 12.96 31.11 -3.06
CA LYS A 224 12.52 30.08 -2.12
C LYS A 224 13.48 28.90 -2.09
N LEU A 225 13.89 28.41 -3.26
CA LEU A 225 14.78 27.25 -3.39
C LEU A 225 16.19 27.54 -2.83
N MET A 226 16.67 28.78 -2.98
CA MET A 226 17.96 29.20 -2.41
C MET A 226 17.91 29.34 -0.89
N ASN A 227 16.79 29.83 -0.37
CA ASN A 227 16.66 30.16 1.06
C ASN A 227 16.14 29.01 1.92
N ILE A 228 15.64 27.93 1.32
CA ILE A 228 15.15 26.81 2.10
C ILE A 228 16.29 26.13 2.84
N SER A 229 16.11 25.96 4.14
CA SER A 229 17.00 25.15 4.95
C SER A 229 16.37 23.77 5.18
N PHE A 230 16.90 22.74 4.53
CA PHE A 230 16.47 21.37 4.73
C PHE A 230 16.97 20.75 6.05
N VAL A 231 17.71 21.50 6.83
CA VAL A 231 18.25 21.09 8.15
C VAL A 231 17.36 21.57 9.29
N GLN A 232 16.40 22.45 9.01
CA GLN A 232 15.42 22.88 10.03
C GLN A 232 14.50 21.73 10.41
N ASP A 233 14.30 21.50 11.69
CA ASP A 233 13.61 20.34 12.25
C ASP A 233 12.24 20.06 11.63
N ALA A 234 11.41 21.08 11.44
CA ALA A 234 10.07 20.92 10.88
C ALA A 234 10.10 20.47 9.39
N THR A 235 10.93 21.11 8.58
CA THR A 235 11.10 20.80 7.15
C THR A 235 11.74 19.43 6.98
N PHE A 236 12.80 19.17 7.72
CA PHE A 236 13.51 17.90 7.72
C PHE A 236 12.60 16.74 8.11
N SER A 237 11.84 16.88 9.20
CA SER A 237 10.91 15.84 9.67
C SER A 237 9.82 15.54 8.66
N LYS A 238 9.25 16.57 8.02
CA LYS A 238 8.23 16.40 6.98
C LYS A 238 8.78 15.67 5.76
N MET A 239 9.96 16.07 5.27
CA MET A 239 10.61 15.40 4.14
C MET A 239 10.98 13.96 4.47
N LYS A 240 11.53 13.71 5.66
CA LYS A 240 11.84 12.37 6.16
C LYS A 240 10.60 11.48 6.17
N THR A 241 9.47 11.98 6.66
CA THR A 241 8.20 11.24 6.68
C THR A 241 7.67 10.96 5.29
N ASN A 242 7.75 11.91 4.36
CA ASN A 242 7.34 11.70 2.97
C ASN A 242 8.20 10.61 2.31
N MET A 243 9.52 10.68 2.46
CA MET A 243 10.44 9.65 1.96
C MET A 243 10.15 8.27 2.55
N TYR A 244 9.88 8.21 3.86
CA TYR A 244 9.51 6.96 4.51
C TYR A 244 8.25 6.36 3.87
N ASN A 245 7.23 7.17 3.63
CA ASN A 245 5.98 6.71 3.02
C ASN A 245 6.18 6.18 1.60
N SER A 246 7.14 6.73 0.86
CA SER A 246 7.46 6.29 -0.52
C SER A 246 8.34 5.04 -0.58
N LEU A 247 9.09 4.73 0.50
CA LEU A 247 10.07 3.64 0.55
C LEU A 247 9.68 2.45 1.39
N LYS A 248 8.67 2.60 2.28
CA LYS A 248 8.34 1.58 3.28
C LYS A 248 7.89 0.27 2.64
N VAL A 249 8.54 -0.80 3.06
CA VAL A 249 8.26 -2.18 2.65
C VAL A 249 7.82 -3.00 3.86
N ASP A 250 6.90 -3.95 3.66
CA ASP A 250 6.50 -4.88 4.70
C ASP A 250 7.27 -6.19 4.54
N ILE A 251 8.01 -6.57 5.58
CA ILE A 251 8.79 -7.82 5.63
C ILE A 251 8.14 -8.91 6.51
N LYS A 252 6.91 -8.70 6.99
CA LYS A 252 6.20 -9.69 7.82
C LYS A 252 5.95 -11.01 7.13
N HIS A 253 5.88 -11.01 5.81
CA HIS A 253 5.68 -12.24 5.03
C HIS A 253 6.92 -13.17 4.99
N LEU A 254 8.08 -12.69 5.43
CA LEU A 254 9.26 -13.54 5.64
C LEU A 254 9.09 -14.32 6.96
N ILE A 255 8.21 -15.31 6.93
CA ILE A 255 7.71 -16.07 8.08
C ILE A 255 8.84 -16.75 8.88
N GLU A 256 9.96 -17.04 8.24
CA GLU A 256 11.11 -17.74 8.84
C GLU A 256 11.90 -16.88 9.83
N PHE A 257 11.69 -15.55 9.84
CA PHE A 257 12.49 -14.62 10.61
C PHE A 257 11.66 -13.77 11.57
N GLU A 258 12.20 -13.53 12.75
CA GLU A 258 11.76 -12.47 13.66
C GLU A 258 12.82 -11.37 13.59
N PHE A 259 12.47 -10.23 12.99
CA PHE A 259 13.42 -9.15 12.77
C PHE A 259 13.56 -8.25 14.00
N GLU A 260 14.80 -7.98 14.39
CA GLU A 260 15.17 -6.95 15.35
C GLU A 260 15.69 -5.71 14.59
N PHE A 261 15.16 -4.54 14.95
CA PHE A 261 15.38 -3.25 14.26
C PHE A 261 16.23 -2.29 15.09
#